data_f499407419d15ce3c9b7089fb90a3507
#
_entry.id   f499407419d15ce3c9b7089fb90a3507
#
_cell.length_a   1.000
_cell.length_b   1.000
_cell.length_c   1.000
_cell.angle_alpha   90.00
_cell.angle_beta   90.00
_cell.angle_gamma   90.00
#
_symmetry.space_group_name_H-M   'P 1'
#
loop_
_entity.id
_entity.type
_entity.pdbx_description
1 polymer ?
#
loop_
_entity_poly.entity_id
_entity_poly.type
_entity_poly.pdbx_seq_one_letter_code
_entity_poly.pdbx_strand_id
1 'polypeptide(L)'
;NTDGKKIIAKLGTIAAHRKALLAIYMNKTDNNIILEADATLSAKLPNPPDKSCYLGGWIIPPQITKAGVTKINVQPKKGLNSIEYGKFSVLMAHSYFIKTFEESMELFQTTITDKIKNYDIHLIDMEYFKYYYYPPIFVQGKHVSEIDKVTNKNDLRTHLYGLKM
;
A
#
# COMPACT_ATOMS: atom_id res chain seq x y z
N ASN A 1 28.64 -0.77 1.60
CA ASN A 1 27.85 -0.38 2.77
C ASN A 1 26.37 -0.72 2.52
N THR A 2 25.86 -1.72 3.22
CA THR A 2 24.49 -2.25 3.04
C THR A 2 23.43 -1.20 3.38
N ASP A 3 23.71 -0.36 4.36
CA ASP A 3 22.77 0.67 4.82
C ASP A 3 22.58 1.79 3.81
N GLY A 4 23.65 2.20 3.12
CA GLY A 4 23.55 3.19 2.05
C GLY A 4 22.69 2.71 0.89
N LYS A 5 22.80 1.44 0.50
CA LYS A 5 21.95 0.87 -0.56
C LYS A 5 20.47 0.84 -0.17
N LYS A 6 20.15 0.48 1.07
CA LYS A 6 18.76 0.50 1.56
C LYS A 6 18.16 1.90 1.58
N ILE A 7 18.95 2.90 1.97
CA ILE A 7 18.51 4.31 1.93
C ILE A 7 18.21 4.74 0.50
N ILE A 8 19.11 4.45 -0.45
CA ILE A 8 18.92 4.77 -1.87
C ILE A 8 17.66 4.10 -2.43
N ALA A 9 17.42 2.83 -2.11
CA ALA A 9 16.23 2.12 -2.57
C ALA A 9 14.94 2.75 -2.02
N LYS A 10 14.90 3.12 -0.73
CA LYS A 10 13.76 3.83 -0.12
C LYS A 10 13.51 5.18 -0.79
N LEU A 11 14.55 5.95 -1.02
CA LEU A 11 14.46 7.24 -1.72
C LEU A 11 13.95 7.05 -3.15
N GLY A 12 14.41 6.02 -3.85
CA GLY A 12 13.96 5.67 -5.20
C GLY A 12 12.46 5.37 -5.23
N THR A 13 11.96 4.56 -4.29
CA THR A 13 10.53 4.26 -4.16
C THR A 13 9.72 5.53 -3.91
N ILE A 14 10.10 6.35 -2.94
CA ILE A 14 9.42 7.63 -2.66
C ILE A 14 9.42 8.53 -3.90
N ALA A 15 10.56 8.66 -4.59
CA ALA A 15 10.67 9.48 -5.79
C ALA A 15 9.77 8.98 -6.93
N ALA A 16 9.65 7.67 -7.12
CA ALA A 16 8.76 7.07 -8.11
C ALA A 16 7.29 7.39 -7.82
N HIS A 17 6.85 7.21 -6.58
CA HIS A 17 5.49 7.56 -6.18
C HIS A 17 5.21 9.06 -6.30
N ARG A 18 6.14 9.92 -5.87
CA ARG A 18 6.03 11.39 -6.05
C ARG A 18 5.88 11.77 -7.52
N LYS A 19 6.66 11.16 -8.41
CA LYS A 19 6.57 11.41 -9.86
C LYS A 19 5.20 11.00 -10.40
N ALA A 20 4.66 9.85 -10.00
CA ALA A 20 3.35 9.40 -10.41
C ALA A 20 2.23 10.33 -9.90
N LEU A 21 2.26 10.72 -8.63
CA LEU A 21 1.29 11.63 -8.03
C LEU A 21 1.31 13.01 -8.70
N LEU A 22 2.50 13.55 -8.96
CA LEU A 22 2.64 14.82 -9.66
C LEU A 22 2.12 14.73 -11.11
N ALA A 23 2.34 13.62 -11.81
CA ALA A 23 1.82 13.41 -13.16
C ALA A 23 0.28 13.41 -13.18
N ILE A 24 -0.37 12.76 -12.19
CA ILE A 24 -1.83 12.79 -12.02
C ILE A 24 -2.31 14.23 -11.86
N TYR A 25 -1.69 14.98 -10.96
CA TYR A 25 -2.06 16.37 -10.70
C TYR A 25 -1.89 17.27 -11.92
N MET A 26 -0.74 17.19 -12.58
CA MET A 26 -0.44 18.02 -13.76
C MET A 26 -1.36 17.73 -14.95
N ASN A 27 -1.77 16.47 -15.13
CA ASN A 27 -2.69 16.07 -16.19
C ASN A 27 -4.16 16.22 -15.79
N LYS A 28 -4.48 16.60 -14.55
CA LYS A 28 -5.83 16.77 -14.02
C LYS A 28 -6.71 15.53 -14.28
N THR A 29 -6.14 14.33 -14.05
CA THR A 29 -6.86 13.08 -14.26
C THR A 29 -7.43 12.53 -12.95
N ASP A 30 -8.69 12.11 -13.01
CA ASP A 30 -9.37 11.43 -11.92
C ASP A 30 -9.36 9.91 -12.10
N ASN A 31 -9.68 9.17 -11.05
CA ASN A 31 -9.78 7.72 -11.05
C ASN A 31 -8.49 7.01 -11.50
N ASN A 32 -7.39 7.33 -10.86
CA ASN A 32 -6.09 6.79 -11.20
C ASN A 32 -5.72 5.59 -10.33
N ILE A 33 -5.05 4.61 -10.93
CA ILE A 33 -4.44 3.48 -10.22
C ILE A 33 -2.93 3.65 -10.30
N ILE A 34 -2.27 3.63 -9.14
CA ILE A 34 -0.81 3.59 -9.06
C ILE A 34 -0.41 2.16 -8.73
N LEU A 35 0.50 1.60 -9.52
CA LEU A 35 1.02 0.24 -9.39
C LEU A 35 2.54 0.27 -9.31
N GLU A 36 3.11 -0.50 -8.38
CA GLU A 36 4.52 -0.85 -8.42
C GLU A 36 4.77 -1.94 -9.49
N ALA A 37 6.00 -2.07 -9.94
CA ALA A 37 6.35 -2.97 -11.04
C ALA A 37 6.08 -4.46 -10.74
N ASP A 38 5.99 -4.83 -9.47
CA ASP A 38 5.71 -6.18 -9.00
C ASP A 38 4.23 -6.43 -8.68
N ALA A 39 3.37 -5.44 -8.89
CA ALA A 39 1.94 -5.61 -8.70
C ALA A 39 1.34 -6.54 -9.77
N THR A 40 0.67 -7.60 -9.35
CA THR A 40 0.03 -8.58 -10.22
C THR A 40 -1.47 -8.58 -10.01
N LEU A 41 -2.23 -8.51 -11.09
CA LEU A 41 -3.69 -8.56 -11.06
C LEU A 41 -4.17 -9.93 -10.55
N SER A 42 -4.97 -9.95 -9.49
CA SER A 42 -5.49 -11.18 -8.87
C SER A 42 -7.01 -11.32 -8.99
N ALA A 43 -7.71 -10.22 -9.27
CA ALA A 43 -9.16 -10.22 -9.43
C ALA A 43 -9.56 -9.23 -10.54
N LYS A 44 -10.80 -9.35 -11.02
CA LYS A 44 -11.35 -8.38 -12.00
C LYS A 44 -11.34 -6.98 -11.40
N LEU A 45 -10.88 -6.01 -12.18
CA LEU A 45 -10.98 -4.60 -11.80
C LEU A 45 -12.46 -4.25 -11.57
N PRO A 46 -12.79 -3.68 -10.41
CA PRO A 46 -14.13 -3.16 -10.15
C PRO A 46 -14.38 -1.90 -10.97
N ASN A 47 -15.62 -1.42 -10.95
CA ASN A 47 -15.87 -0.02 -11.27
C ASN A 47 -15.01 0.86 -10.35
N PRO A 48 -14.59 2.06 -10.78
CA PRO A 48 -13.79 2.95 -9.95
C PRO A 48 -14.41 3.10 -8.56
N PRO A 49 -13.65 2.88 -7.48
CA PRO A 49 -14.15 3.10 -6.13
C PRO A 49 -14.60 4.55 -5.93
N ASP A 50 -15.55 4.77 -5.01
CA ASP A 50 -16.01 6.12 -4.67
C ASP A 50 -15.02 6.88 -3.78
N LYS A 51 -14.00 6.22 -3.26
CA LYS A 51 -12.99 6.76 -2.36
C LYS A 51 -11.61 6.26 -2.73
N SER A 52 -10.60 7.09 -2.50
CA SER A 52 -9.21 6.65 -2.57
C SER A 52 -8.94 5.55 -1.55
N CYS A 53 -8.29 4.46 -1.98
CA CYS A 53 -8.16 3.26 -1.19
C CYS A 53 -6.95 2.40 -1.60
N TYR A 54 -6.53 1.51 -0.71
CA TYR A 54 -5.66 0.41 -1.09
C TYR A 54 -6.42 -0.59 -1.98
N LEU A 55 -5.79 -1.01 -3.08
CA LEU A 55 -6.31 -2.08 -3.96
C LEU A 55 -5.66 -3.43 -3.66
N GLY A 56 -4.62 -3.44 -2.87
CA GLY A 56 -3.90 -4.60 -2.36
C GLY A 56 -3.18 -4.25 -1.06
N GLY A 57 -2.66 -5.25 -0.37
CA GLY A 57 -1.91 -5.06 0.87
C GLY A 57 -2.26 -6.09 1.93
N TRP A 58 -1.60 -6.00 3.06
CA TRP A 58 -1.77 -6.90 4.20
C TRP A 58 -2.46 -6.18 5.32
N ILE A 59 -3.43 -6.84 5.93
CA ILE A 59 -3.97 -6.38 7.21
C ILE A 59 -2.97 -6.75 8.30
N ILE A 60 -2.47 -5.75 9.00
CA ILE A 60 -1.52 -5.90 10.09
C ILE A 60 -2.09 -5.32 11.40
N PRO A 61 -1.69 -5.85 12.57
CA PRO A 61 -2.07 -5.25 13.85
C PRO A 61 -1.47 -3.84 14.00
N PRO A 62 -2.08 -2.96 14.81
CA PRO A 62 -1.63 -1.58 14.99
C PRO A 62 -0.25 -1.49 15.66
N GLN A 63 0.14 -2.51 16.42
CA GLN A 63 1.46 -2.64 17.04
C GLN A 63 1.96 -4.08 16.89
N ILE A 64 3.12 -4.23 16.27
CA ILE A 64 3.88 -5.48 16.35
C ILE A 64 4.60 -5.44 17.68
N THR A 65 3.98 -5.95 18.75
CA THR A 65 4.63 -6.07 20.04
C THR A 65 5.58 -7.26 20.04
N LYS A 66 6.66 -7.18 20.82
CA LYS A 66 7.61 -8.31 21.04
C LYS A 66 6.94 -9.57 21.62
N ALA A 67 5.71 -9.48 22.08
CA ALA A 67 4.93 -10.55 22.72
C ALA A 67 4.20 -11.48 21.74
N GLY A 68 4.31 -11.26 20.42
CA GLY A 68 3.66 -12.08 19.40
C GLY A 68 2.56 -11.35 18.64
N VAL A 69 2.14 -11.94 17.54
CA VAL A 69 1.09 -11.40 16.67
C VAL A 69 -0.24 -11.47 17.39
N THR A 70 -0.79 -10.33 17.76
CA THR A 70 -2.18 -10.25 18.24
C THR A 70 -3.09 -10.73 17.10
N LYS A 71 -3.93 -11.73 17.34
CA LYS A 71 -4.91 -12.18 16.35
C LYS A 71 -5.80 -10.99 15.97
N ILE A 72 -5.75 -10.61 14.70
CA ILE A 72 -6.64 -9.60 14.15
C ILE A 72 -7.95 -10.28 13.81
N ASN A 73 -9.02 -9.90 14.49
CA ASN A 73 -10.35 -10.39 14.16
C ASN A 73 -11.06 -9.38 13.24
N VAL A 74 -10.66 -9.36 11.96
CA VAL A 74 -11.29 -8.54 10.92
C VAL A 74 -11.97 -9.49 9.94
N GLN A 75 -13.26 -9.26 9.70
CA GLN A 75 -14.01 -9.97 8.68
C GLN A 75 -14.41 -9.00 7.57
N PRO A 76 -13.56 -8.79 6.55
CA PRO A 76 -13.85 -7.86 5.48
C PRO A 76 -15.02 -8.36 4.62
N LYS A 77 -15.87 -7.43 4.20
CA LYS A 77 -16.91 -7.70 3.21
C LYS A 77 -16.34 -7.52 1.80
N LYS A 78 -16.91 -8.23 0.83
CA LYS A 78 -16.54 -8.00 -0.58
C LYS A 78 -16.79 -6.54 -0.98
N GLY A 79 -15.79 -5.90 -1.57
CA GLY A 79 -15.82 -4.51 -1.98
C GLY A 79 -15.02 -3.60 -1.08
N LEU A 80 -15.41 -2.34 -0.98
CA LEU A 80 -14.73 -1.31 -0.21
C LEU A 80 -15.02 -1.44 1.29
N ASN A 81 -13.96 -1.44 2.11
CA ASN A 81 -14.02 -1.55 3.56
C ASN A 81 -13.27 -0.39 4.21
N SER A 82 -13.70 0.05 5.40
CA SER A 82 -13.00 1.06 6.19
C SER A 82 -11.80 0.47 6.92
N ILE A 83 -10.74 1.25 7.08
CA ILE A 83 -9.59 0.93 7.93
C ILE A 83 -9.85 1.51 9.33
N GLU A 84 -9.71 0.68 10.36
CA GLU A 84 -9.79 1.10 11.75
C GLU A 84 -8.37 1.12 12.36
N TYR A 85 -7.63 2.19 12.13
CA TYR A 85 -6.20 2.30 12.50
C TYR A 85 -5.89 1.98 13.96
N GLY A 86 -6.82 2.16 14.88
CA GLY A 86 -6.69 1.72 16.26
C GLY A 86 -6.76 0.19 16.46
N LYS A 87 -7.26 -0.56 15.46
CA LYS A 87 -7.42 -2.02 15.51
C LYS A 87 -6.54 -2.75 14.51
N PHE A 88 -6.37 -2.17 13.32
CA PHE A 88 -5.52 -2.72 12.26
C PHE A 88 -5.13 -1.64 11.27
N SER A 89 -4.12 -1.93 10.46
CA SER A 89 -3.69 -1.10 9.33
C SER A 89 -3.52 -1.97 8.08
N VAL A 90 -3.38 -1.35 6.92
CA VAL A 90 -3.05 -2.02 5.66
C VAL A 90 -1.63 -1.64 5.27
N LEU A 91 -0.75 -2.63 5.23
CA LEU A 91 0.64 -2.49 4.82
C LEU A 91 0.78 -2.82 3.33
N MET A 92 1.73 -2.23 2.66
CA MET A 92 2.11 -2.37 1.25
C MET A 92 1.49 -1.29 0.35
N ALA A 93 2.36 -0.61 -0.38
CA ALA A 93 2.00 0.46 -1.31
C ALA A 93 2.02 0.01 -2.78
N HIS A 94 2.11 -1.32 -3.06
CA HIS A 94 2.26 -1.84 -4.42
C HIS A 94 1.06 -1.55 -5.34
N SER A 95 -0.11 -1.24 -4.76
CA SER A 95 -1.29 -0.87 -5.54
C SER A 95 -2.27 -0.03 -4.72
N TYR A 96 -2.63 1.13 -5.23
CA TYR A 96 -3.66 1.96 -4.63
C TYR A 96 -4.37 2.83 -5.67
N PHE A 97 -5.57 3.25 -5.33
CA PHE A 97 -6.45 4.08 -6.15
C PHE A 97 -6.52 5.49 -5.58
N ILE A 98 -6.38 6.48 -6.45
CA ILE A 98 -6.55 7.91 -6.16
C ILE A 98 -7.79 8.38 -6.90
N LYS A 99 -8.77 8.90 -6.16
CA LYS A 99 -10.06 9.28 -6.70
C LYS A 99 -9.98 10.54 -7.53
N THR A 100 -9.35 11.60 -7.01
CA THR A 100 -9.26 12.88 -7.69
C THR A 100 -7.80 13.35 -7.84
N PHE A 101 -7.56 14.26 -8.77
CA PHE A 101 -6.21 14.80 -8.96
C PHE A 101 -5.79 15.68 -7.79
N GLU A 102 -6.71 16.34 -7.08
CA GLU A 102 -6.41 17.11 -5.88
C GLU A 102 -5.87 16.21 -4.77
N GLU A 103 -6.51 15.05 -4.51
CA GLU A 103 -6.03 14.05 -3.55
C GLU A 103 -4.61 13.57 -3.89
N SER A 104 -4.24 13.52 -5.19
CA SER A 104 -2.87 13.19 -5.56
C SER A 104 -1.86 14.22 -5.09
N MET A 105 -2.21 15.52 -5.15
CA MET A 105 -1.36 16.59 -4.64
C MET A 105 -1.31 16.60 -3.11
N GLU A 106 -2.42 16.35 -2.43
CA GLU A 106 -2.45 16.21 -0.98
C GLU A 106 -1.50 15.10 -0.53
N LEU A 107 -1.57 13.92 -1.17
CA LEU A 107 -0.67 12.82 -0.86
C LEU A 107 0.78 13.15 -1.20
N PHE A 108 1.04 13.80 -2.33
CA PHE A 108 2.38 14.27 -2.70
C PHE A 108 2.97 15.17 -1.60
N GLN A 109 2.20 16.12 -1.08
CA GLN A 109 2.66 17.04 -0.04
C GLN A 109 3.06 16.32 1.24
N THR A 110 2.37 15.24 1.63
CA THR A 110 2.74 14.45 2.81
C THR A 110 4.12 13.81 2.68
N THR A 111 4.58 13.56 1.46
CA THR A 111 5.89 12.94 1.21
C THR A 111 7.06 13.91 1.36
N ILE A 112 6.80 15.22 1.48
CA ILE A 112 7.82 16.23 1.69
C ILE A 112 8.19 16.22 3.18
N THR A 113 9.13 15.36 3.54
CA THR A 113 9.56 15.16 4.94
C THR A 113 11.06 14.89 5.00
N ASP A 114 11.70 15.29 6.08
CA ASP A 114 13.11 15.01 6.36
C ASP A 114 13.33 13.56 6.83
N LYS A 115 12.25 12.83 7.15
CA LYS A 115 12.31 11.45 7.64
C LYS A 115 12.22 10.47 6.48
N ILE A 116 13.31 9.75 6.24
CA ILE A 116 13.34 8.68 5.22
C ILE A 116 12.74 7.41 5.83
N LYS A 117 11.50 7.11 5.49
CA LYS A 117 10.79 5.87 5.84
C LYS A 117 10.52 5.04 4.60
N ASN A 118 10.12 3.78 4.77
CA ASN A 118 9.48 3.04 3.69
C ASN A 118 8.17 3.76 3.34
N TYR A 119 7.83 3.81 2.06
CA TYR A 119 6.66 4.57 1.60
C TYR A 119 5.35 4.02 2.17
N ASP A 120 5.21 2.70 2.28
CA ASP A 120 4.07 2.03 2.89
C ASP A 120 3.90 2.38 4.38
N ILE A 121 5.01 2.42 5.14
CA ILE A 121 5.00 2.86 6.54
C ILE A 121 4.61 4.33 6.64
N HIS A 122 5.07 5.16 5.70
CA HIS A 122 4.68 6.56 5.66
C HIS A 122 3.17 6.72 5.49
N LEU A 123 2.55 5.96 4.57
CA LEU A 123 1.10 5.98 4.35
C LEU A 123 0.31 5.58 5.59
N ILE A 124 0.81 4.58 6.35
CA ILE A 124 0.20 4.15 7.62
C ILE A 124 0.32 5.23 8.68
N ASP A 125 1.52 5.80 8.86
CA ASP A 125 1.77 6.83 9.88
C ASP A 125 0.91 8.10 9.65
N MET A 126 0.65 8.42 8.40
CA MET A 126 -0.23 9.53 8.02
C MET A 126 -1.71 9.14 8.03
N GLU A 127 -2.01 7.86 8.23
CA GLU A 127 -3.37 7.32 8.10
C GLU A 127 -4.08 7.82 6.83
N TYR A 128 -3.33 7.92 5.72
CA TYR A 128 -3.80 8.61 4.52
C TYR A 128 -5.03 7.93 3.91
N PHE A 129 -4.92 6.63 3.58
CA PHE A 129 -6.06 5.87 3.05
C PHE A 129 -6.95 5.40 4.18
N LYS A 130 -8.20 5.81 4.18
CA LYS A 130 -9.21 5.34 5.15
C LYS A 130 -9.93 4.08 4.71
N TYR A 131 -9.63 3.58 3.51
CA TYR A 131 -10.34 2.45 2.90
C TYR A 131 -9.37 1.47 2.23
N TYR A 132 -9.82 0.21 2.12
CA TYR A 132 -9.17 -0.85 1.35
C TYR A 132 -10.20 -1.71 0.63
N TYR A 133 -9.80 -2.31 -0.48
CA TYR A 133 -10.67 -3.18 -1.26
C TYR A 133 -10.45 -4.66 -0.91
N TYR A 134 -11.54 -5.42 -0.76
CA TYR A 134 -11.49 -6.86 -0.47
C TYR A 134 -12.37 -7.65 -1.45
N PRO A 135 -11.96 -8.83 -1.95
CA PRO A 135 -10.58 -9.32 -1.89
C PRO A 135 -9.61 -8.39 -2.62
N PRO A 136 -8.30 -8.46 -2.36
CA PRO A 136 -7.34 -7.59 -3.01
C PRO A 136 -7.40 -7.76 -4.53
N ILE A 137 -7.41 -6.63 -5.25
CA ILE A 137 -7.42 -6.59 -6.72
C ILE A 137 -6.03 -6.89 -7.27
N PHE A 138 -5.00 -6.40 -6.58
CA PHE A 138 -3.61 -6.65 -6.89
C PHE A 138 -2.92 -7.34 -5.72
N VAL A 139 -2.00 -8.22 -6.04
CA VAL A 139 -1.10 -8.88 -5.09
C VAL A 139 0.33 -8.63 -5.53
N GLN A 140 1.26 -8.67 -4.60
CA GLN A 140 2.67 -8.59 -4.94
C GLN A 140 3.12 -9.88 -5.63
N GLY A 141 3.77 -9.75 -6.78
CA GLY A 141 4.34 -10.86 -7.51
C GLY A 141 5.54 -11.49 -6.79
N LYS A 142 5.99 -12.64 -7.29
CA LYS A 142 7.18 -13.34 -6.79
C LYS A 142 8.45 -12.69 -7.37
N HIS A 143 8.84 -11.57 -6.83
CA HIS A 143 10.07 -10.89 -7.21
C HIS A 143 11.06 -10.83 -6.04
N VAL A 144 12.33 -10.68 -6.35
CA VAL A 144 13.36 -10.38 -5.36
C VAL A 144 13.22 -8.91 -4.98
N SER A 145 12.95 -8.62 -3.72
CA SER A 145 12.92 -7.24 -3.24
C SER A 145 14.31 -6.60 -3.38
N GLU A 146 14.42 -5.51 -4.12
CA GLU A 146 15.65 -4.73 -4.21
C GLU A 146 16.07 -4.13 -2.86
N ILE A 147 15.12 -3.91 -1.97
CA ILE A 147 15.36 -3.36 -0.63
C ILE A 147 15.89 -4.43 0.31
N ASP A 148 15.23 -5.57 0.38
CA ASP A 148 15.51 -6.61 1.38
C ASP A 148 16.25 -7.80 0.78
N LYS A 149 16.38 -7.90 -0.54
CA LYS A 149 16.93 -9.04 -1.29
C LYS A 149 16.35 -10.39 -0.85
N VAL A 150 15.11 -10.35 -0.38
CA VAL A 150 14.34 -11.52 0.03
C VAL A 150 13.42 -11.89 -1.12
N THR A 151 13.53 -13.14 -1.57
CA THR A 151 12.53 -13.68 -2.50
C THR A 151 11.22 -13.83 -1.73
N ASN A 152 10.17 -13.15 -2.15
CA ASN A 152 8.84 -13.37 -1.62
C ASN A 152 8.38 -14.79 -2.02
N LYS A 153 8.77 -15.78 -1.19
CA LYS A 153 8.47 -17.20 -1.43
C LYS A 153 7.02 -17.56 -1.18
N ASN A 154 6.30 -16.71 -0.49
CA ASN A 154 4.94 -16.99 -0.06
C ASN A 154 3.95 -16.42 -1.07
N ASP A 155 3.04 -17.26 -1.52
CA ASP A 155 1.85 -16.80 -2.22
C ASP A 155 1.02 -15.97 -1.23
N LEU A 156 1.14 -14.65 -1.36
CA LEU A 156 0.57 -13.68 -0.43
C LEU A 156 -0.95 -13.74 -0.35
N ARG A 157 -1.60 -14.46 -1.27
CA ARG A 157 -3.04 -14.69 -1.22
C ARG A 157 -3.47 -15.44 0.05
N THR A 158 -2.60 -16.29 0.61
CA THR A 158 -2.89 -17.04 1.84
C THR A 158 -2.53 -16.28 3.12
N HIS A 159 -1.64 -15.28 3.02
CA HIS A 159 -1.20 -14.48 4.18
C HIS A 159 -1.90 -13.13 4.31
N LEU A 160 -2.56 -12.68 3.24
CA LEU A 160 -3.09 -11.33 3.14
C LEU A 160 -4.03 -10.93 4.26
N TYR A 161 -4.69 -11.88 4.93
CA TYR A 161 -5.67 -11.50 5.94
C TYR A 161 -5.74 -12.47 7.13
N GLY A 162 -4.77 -13.38 7.28
CA GLY A 162 -4.87 -14.42 8.31
C GLY A 162 -6.14 -15.26 8.21
N LEU A 163 -6.89 -15.13 7.13
CA LEU A 163 -8.12 -15.83 6.85
C LEU A 163 -7.73 -17.14 6.14
N LYS A 164 -7.91 -18.25 6.82
CA LYS A 164 -8.00 -19.54 6.13
C LYS A 164 -9.22 -19.48 5.22
N MET A 165 -9.00 -19.59 3.89
CA MET A 165 -10.08 -19.96 2.98
C MET A 165 -10.48 -21.39 3.24
#